data_17b042bb07349ab38b778a8da2a9c83a
#
_entry.id   17b042bb07349ab38b778a8da2a9c83a
#
_cell.length_a   1.000
_cell.length_b   1.000
_cell.length_c   1.000
_cell.angle_alpha   90.00
_cell.angle_beta   90.00
_cell.angle_gamma   90.00
#
_symmetry.space_group_name_H-M   'P 1'
#
loop_
_entity.id
_entity.type
_entity.pdbx_description
1 polymer ?
#
loop_
_entity_poly.entity_id
_entity_poly.type
_entity_poly.pdbx_seq_one_letter_code
_entity_poly.pdbx_strand_id
1 'polypeptide(L)'
;MASRTVGRQATHWALLLGSAFFTAAAPAARVDQSAVQTPSVVPPALMLAKHWRAGLDPLGFLVSEKLDGVRAFWDGHTLRFRSGRRIAAPDWFTAALPDTPLDGELWLGRRSFDRLSGIVRRSVPVDAEWHELSYMIFDLPGGRGSFGERAARVVSLVDSVDVPWLKAVPQSRVPDRESLQLELLQIVGEGAEGLVLHRADADWKPGRSDALRKLKVIPDEDARVVAYQPGKGRHAGRLGALVLEMPNGQRFALGTGLTDAQRATPPRLGAFVTYRYRERTPTGLPRFASFLRVREAE
;
A
#
# COMPACT_ATOMS: atom_id res chain seq x y z
N MET A 1 -38.97 19.45 62.34
CA MET A 1 -38.50 20.49 63.26
C MET A 1 -37.61 21.40 62.47
N ALA A 2 -38.15 22.51 62.20
CA ALA A 2 -37.88 23.89 62.58
C ALA A 2 -36.62 24.43 61.92
N SER A 3 -36.62 25.45 61.20
CA SER A 3 -37.37 26.71 61.07
C SER A 3 -36.36 27.86 60.79
N ARG A 4 -36.62 28.62 59.72
CA ARG A 4 -36.54 30.09 59.61
C ARG A 4 -35.15 30.75 59.89
N THR A 5 -34.70 31.84 59.21
CA THR A 5 -35.40 33.08 58.87
C THR A 5 -34.45 33.96 58.02
N VAL A 6 -34.87 34.50 56.92
CA VAL A 6 -35.02 35.87 56.45
C VAL A 6 -34.24 36.99 57.19
N GLY A 7 -33.54 37.83 56.43
CA GLY A 7 -33.03 39.11 56.79
C GLY A 7 -32.67 40.02 55.64
N ARG A 8 -33.57 40.94 55.26
CA ARG A 8 -33.39 42.05 54.28
C ARG A 8 -32.67 43.21 55.00
N GLN A 9 -31.96 44.01 54.26
CA GLN A 9 -31.96 45.52 54.20
C GLN A 9 -30.61 45.96 53.67
N ALA A 10 -30.43 46.75 52.73
CA ALA A 10 -30.91 48.04 52.22
C ALA A 10 -29.73 49.04 52.17
N THR A 11 -29.56 49.53 50.97
CA THR A 11 -29.05 50.85 50.52
C THR A 11 -27.97 51.59 51.32
N HIS A 12 -26.86 51.91 50.58
CA HIS A 12 -26.40 53.32 50.58
C HIS A 12 -25.57 53.64 49.33
N TRP A 13 -25.94 54.74 48.71
CA TRP A 13 -25.27 55.42 47.62
C TRP A 13 -24.03 56.15 48.14
N ALA A 14 -22.93 56.01 47.37
CA ALA A 14 -21.85 56.99 47.40
C ALA A 14 -21.26 57.16 46.01
N LEU A 15 -21.52 58.30 45.45
CA LEU A 15 -20.77 58.84 44.28
C LEU A 15 -19.37 59.20 44.74
N LEU A 16 -18.34 58.72 44.01
CA LEU A 16 -17.04 59.35 43.95
C LEU A 16 -16.48 59.37 42.59
N LEU A 17 -16.27 60.58 42.12
CA LEU A 17 -15.56 61.02 40.95
C LEU A 17 -14.10 60.47 40.91
N GLY A 18 -13.63 60.17 39.71
CA GLY A 18 -12.21 60.41 39.59
C GLY A 18 -11.42 59.49 38.67
N SER A 19 -10.97 60.07 37.64
CA SER A 19 -9.70 59.82 36.96
C SER A 19 -9.68 58.71 35.94
N ALA A 20 -9.93 59.08 34.68
CA ALA A 20 -9.58 58.32 33.50
C ALA A 20 -8.05 58.23 33.38
N PHE A 21 -7.50 57.05 33.65
CA PHE A 21 -6.17 56.67 33.15
C PHE A 21 -6.29 56.12 31.74
N PHE A 22 -5.90 56.94 30.74
CA PHE A 22 -5.61 56.51 29.42
C PHE A 22 -4.33 55.66 29.46
N THR A 23 -4.45 54.35 29.52
CA THR A 23 -3.34 53.45 29.17
C THR A 23 -3.29 53.31 27.67
N ALA A 24 -2.30 53.92 27.05
CA ALA A 24 -1.96 53.72 25.66
C ALA A 24 -1.56 52.23 25.47
N ALA A 25 -2.42 51.46 24.82
CA ALA A 25 -2.05 50.11 24.36
C ALA A 25 -1.03 50.23 23.25
N ALA A 26 0.18 49.73 23.47
CA ALA A 26 1.19 49.56 22.46
C ALA A 26 0.65 48.59 21.35
N PRO A 27 0.90 48.85 20.06
CA PRO A 27 0.48 47.93 19.04
C PRO A 27 1.20 46.59 19.18
N ALA A 28 0.44 45.51 19.35
CA ALA A 28 0.98 44.17 19.31
C ALA A 28 1.66 43.94 17.98
N ALA A 29 2.97 43.68 18.03
CA ALA A 29 3.73 43.26 16.84
C ALA A 29 3.03 42.03 16.26
N ARG A 30 2.55 42.14 15.02
CA ARG A 30 2.11 40.97 14.24
C ARG A 30 3.36 40.11 14.05
N VAL A 31 3.42 38.99 14.75
CA VAL A 31 4.33 37.89 14.41
C VAL A 31 3.86 37.41 13.04
N ASP A 32 4.64 37.74 12.02
CA ASP A 32 4.48 37.22 10.68
C ASP A 32 4.68 35.69 10.77
N GLN A 33 3.56 34.94 10.82
CA GLN A 33 3.56 33.51 10.64
C GLN A 33 3.81 33.23 9.15
N SER A 34 5.03 33.48 8.70
CA SER A 34 5.53 32.90 7.47
C SER A 34 5.39 31.40 7.61
N ALA A 35 4.31 30.85 7.08
CA ALA A 35 4.06 29.41 7.03
C ALA A 35 5.31 28.78 6.40
N VAL A 36 6.07 28.05 7.20
CA VAL A 36 7.13 27.16 6.72
C VAL A 36 6.44 26.21 5.76
N GLN A 37 6.46 26.53 4.49
CA GLN A 37 6.00 25.65 3.42
C GLN A 37 6.91 24.43 3.46
N THR A 38 6.42 23.35 4.05
CA THR A 38 7.08 22.05 3.92
C THR A 38 7.22 21.77 2.43
N PRO A 39 8.43 21.58 1.89
CA PRO A 39 8.61 21.36 0.46
C PRO A 39 7.74 20.18 0.04
N SER A 40 6.89 20.39 -0.96
CA SER A 40 6.02 19.34 -1.49
C SER A 40 6.90 18.23 -2.06
N VAL A 41 6.87 17.06 -1.41
CA VAL A 41 7.63 15.90 -1.86
C VAL A 41 7.01 15.38 -3.15
N VAL A 42 7.69 15.58 -4.28
CA VAL A 42 7.25 15.10 -5.58
C VAL A 42 7.58 13.60 -5.70
N PRO A 43 6.58 12.74 -5.98
CA PRO A 43 6.84 11.33 -6.24
C PRO A 43 7.71 11.14 -7.49
N PRO A 44 8.66 10.19 -7.49
CA PRO A 44 9.46 9.89 -8.67
C PRO A 44 8.58 9.37 -9.82
N ALA A 45 8.96 9.74 -11.03
CA ALA A 45 8.31 9.28 -12.24
C ALA A 45 8.71 7.82 -12.54
N LEU A 46 7.94 6.84 -12.08
CA LEU A 46 8.24 5.42 -12.17
C LEU A 46 7.26 4.68 -13.08
N MET A 47 7.68 3.56 -13.68
CA MET A 47 6.77 2.63 -14.35
C MET A 47 5.85 1.96 -13.32
N LEU A 48 4.58 1.78 -13.68
CA LEU A 48 3.55 1.21 -12.80
C LEU A 48 2.85 0.05 -13.49
N ALA A 49 2.78 -1.10 -12.83
CA ALA A 49 2.17 -2.30 -13.37
C ALA A 49 0.63 -2.18 -13.46
N LYS A 50 0.06 -2.62 -14.59
CA LYS A 50 -1.35 -3.01 -14.72
C LYS A 50 -1.54 -4.45 -14.25
N HIS A 51 -2.78 -4.86 -14.03
CA HIS A 51 -3.07 -6.28 -13.82
C HIS A 51 -2.94 -7.06 -15.12
N TRP A 52 -2.40 -8.29 -15.04
CA TRP A 52 -2.48 -9.26 -16.12
C TRP A 52 -3.93 -9.59 -16.42
N ARG A 53 -4.28 -9.76 -17.66
CA ARG A 53 -5.62 -10.14 -18.08
C ARG A 53 -5.60 -11.56 -18.61
N ALA A 54 -6.60 -12.34 -18.25
CA ALA A 54 -6.81 -13.66 -18.84
C ALA A 54 -6.89 -13.53 -20.38
N GLY A 55 -6.27 -14.47 -21.06
CA GLY A 55 -6.24 -14.49 -22.52
C GLY A 55 -5.06 -13.74 -23.17
N LEU A 56 -4.27 -12.96 -22.44
CA LEU A 56 -3.03 -12.39 -22.98
C LEU A 56 -1.98 -13.50 -23.21
N ASP A 57 -1.19 -13.32 -24.28
CA ASP A 57 -0.04 -14.16 -24.57
C ASP A 57 1.19 -13.65 -23.81
N PRO A 58 1.91 -14.52 -23.05
CA PRO A 58 3.14 -14.13 -22.37
C PRO A 58 4.35 -14.01 -23.30
N LEU A 59 4.27 -14.47 -24.56
CA LEU A 59 5.35 -14.29 -25.51
C LEU A 59 5.76 -12.82 -25.63
N GLY A 60 7.07 -12.58 -25.67
CA GLY A 60 7.64 -11.23 -25.69
C GLY A 60 7.74 -10.55 -24.33
N PHE A 61 7.31 -11.20 -23.25
CA PHE A 61 7.54 -10.72 -21.89
C PHE A 61 8.75 -11.42 -21.24
N LEU A 62 9.46 -10.68 -20.40
CA LEU A 62 10.30 -11.22 -19.35
C LEU A 62 9.45 -11.33 -18.08
N VAL A 63 9.64 -12.42 -17.36
CA VAL A 63 8.89 -12.79 -16.15
C VAL A 63 9.83 -12.79 -14.97
N SER A 64 9.37 -12.26 -13.86
CA SER A 64 10.10 -12.27 -12.59
C SER A 64 9.16 -12.46 -11.41
N GLU A 65 9.70 -12.85 -10.27
CA GLU A 65 8.95 -12.86 -9.01
C GLU A 65 8.46 -11.46 -8.68
N LYS A 66 7.20 -11.36 -8.28
CA LYS A 66 6.69 -10.17 -7.64
C LYS A 66 7.06 -10.20 -6.17
N LEU A 67 8.12 -9.50 -5.85
CA LEU A 67 8.60 -9.38 -4.48
C LEU A 67 7.56 -8.64 -3.61
N ASP A 68 7.36 -9.14 -2.41
CA ASP A 68 6.53 -8.50 -1.37
C ASP A 68 7.44 -7.74 -0.42
N GLY A 69 7.86 -6.56 -0.86
CA GLY A 69 8.81 -5.71 -0.19
C GLY A 69 8.38 -4.25 -0.16
N VAL A 70 9.34 -3.36 -0.01
CA VAL A 70 9.14 -1.92 -0.05
C VAL A 70 9.88 -1.34 -1.25
N ARG A 71 9.12 -0.91 -2.28
CA ARG A 71 9.72 -0.29 -3.45
C ARG A 71 10.54 0.93 -3.06
N ALA A 72 11.78 0.92 -3.47
CA ALA A 72 12.76 1.97 -3.28
C ALA A 72 13.29 2.45 -4.62
N PHE A 73 13.38 3.75 -4.76
CA PHE A 73 13.96 4.44 -5.89
C PHE A 73 15.23 5.15 -5.44
N TRP A 74 16.34 4.84 -6.07
CA TRP A 74 17.60 5.53 -5.93
C TRP A 74 17.74 6.52 -7.08
N ASP A 75 17.92 7.80 -6.78
CA ASP A 75 18.03 8.85 -7.81
C ASP A 75 19.49 9.17 -8.22
N GLY A 76 20.46 8.37 -7.78
CA GLY A 76 21.90 8.59 -7.89
C GLY A 76 22.52 9.18 -6.63
N HIS A 77 21.71 9.67 -5.68
CA HIS A 77 22.18 10.35 -4.47
C HIS A 77 21.33 10.04 -3.23
N THR A 78 20.06 9.78 -3.42
CA THR A 78 19.09 9.61 -2.31
C THR A 78 18.17 8.44 -2.55
N LEU A 79 18.04 7.57 -1.56
CA LEU A 79 17.09 6.47 -1.57
C LEU A 79 15.70 6.99 -1.13
N ARG A 80 14.67 6.74 -1.94
CA ARG A 80 13.32 7.25 -1.74
C ARG A 80 12.26 6.17 -1.81
N PHE A 81 11.23 6.33 -1.02
CA PHE A 81 9.98 5.61 -1.22
C PHE A 81 9.31 6.03 -2.55
N ARG A 82 8.41 5.21 -3.03
CA ARG A 82 7.55 5.55 -4.18
C ARG A 82 6.77 6.87 -4.00
N SER A 83 6.52 7.28 -2.77
CA SER A 83 5.89 8.58 -2.46
C SER A 83 6.82 9.78 -2.67
N GLY A 84 8.10 9.55 -2.93
CA GLY A 84 9.15 10.58 -3.01
C GLY A 84 9.84 10.89 -1.67
N ARG A 85 9.26 10.46 -0.54
CA ARG A 85 9.90 10.65 0.77
C ARG A 85 11.24 9.91 0.81
N ARG A 86 12.24 10.50 1.45
CA ARG A 86 13.53 9.86 1.70
C ARG A 86 13.34 8.62 2.60
N ILE A 87 14.07 7.56 2.28
CA ILE A 87 14.29 6.41 3.16
C ILE A 87 15.54 6.71 3.97
N ALA A 88 15.44 6.64 5.28
CA ALA A 88 16.61 6.74 6.17
C ALA A 88 17.33 5.40 6.14
N ALA A 89 18.32 5.28 5.26
CA ALA A 89 19.21 4.13 5.17
C ALA A 89 20.54 4.44 5.84
N PRO A 90 21.29 3.42 6.33
CA PRO A 90 22.66 3.62 6.81
C PRO A 90 23.57 4.15 5.69
N ASP A 91 24.58 4.94 6.06
CA ASP A 91 25.51 5.53 5.08
C ASP A 91 26.26 4.46 4.28
N TRP A 92 26.67 3.35 4.92
CA TRP A 92 27.36 2.25 4.24
C TRP A 92 26.49 1.61 3.14
N PHE A 93 25.16 1.59 3.33
CA PHE A 93 24.22 1.03 2.34
C PHE A 93 24.11 1.92 1.09
N THR A 94 24.07 3.23 1.26
CA THR A 94 23.91 4.16 0.15
C THR A 94 25.25 4.55 -0.50
N ALA A 95 26.36 4.55 0.25
CA ALA A 95 27.68 4.91 -0.27
C ALA A 95 28.21 3.96 -1.35
N ALA A 96 27.77 2.70 -1.35
CA ALA A 96 28.15 1.73 -2.37
C ALA A 96 27.28 1.78 -3.64
N LEU A 97 26.17 2.53 -3.63
CA LEU A 97 25.29 2.62 -4.79
C LEU A 97 25.90 3.51 -5.88
N PRO A 98 25.71 3.18 -7.16
CA PRO A 98 26.23 3.98 -8.28
C PRO A 98 25.44 5.29 -8.45
N ASP A 99 25.99 6.24 -9.19
CA ASP A 99 25.31 7.51 -9.55
C ASP A 99 24.13 7.29 -10.52
N THR A 100 23.99 6.08 -11.07
CA THR A 100 22.90 5.70 -11.98
C THR A 100 21.61 5.50 -11.19
N PRO A 101 20.48 6.07 -11.62
CA PRO A 101 19.18 5.81 -11.00
C PRO A 101 18.80 4.34 -11.05
N LEU A 102 18.31 3.81 -9.92
CA LEU A 102 17.88 2.42 -9.76
C LEU A 102 16.44 2.36 -9.28
N ASP A 103 15.67 1.43 -9.83
CA ASP A 103 14.32 1.10 -9.38
C ASP A 103 14.31 -0.35 -8.89
N GLY A 104 13.99 -0.55 -7.65
CA GLY A 104 14.08 -1.86 -7.03
C GLY A 104 13.14 -2.01 -5.84
N GLU A 105 13.27 -3.15 -5.19
CA GLU A 105 12.54 -3.50 -3.97
C GLU A 105 13.53 -3.76 -2.84
N LEU A 106 13.40 -3.05 -1.72
CA LEU A 106 14.02 -3.49 -0.47
C LEU A 106 13.27 -4.75 -0.01
N TRP A 107 13.99 -5.82 0.25
CA TRP A 107 13.42 -7.13 0.47
C TRP A 107 14.15 -7.91 1.55
N LEU A 108 13.38 -8.59 2.41
CA LEU A 108 13.87 -9.38 3.53
C LEU A 108 13.57 -10.88 3.37
N GLY A 109 13.08 -11.28 2.21
CA GLY A 109 12.55 -12.63 1.95
C GLY A 109 11.02 -12.66 1.92
N ARG A 110 10.49 -13.81 1.48
CA ARG A 110 9.04 -14.05 1.39
C ARG A 110 8.40 -14.02 2.78
N ARG A 111 7.14 -13.55 2.86
CA ARG A 111 6.33 -13.48 4.10
C ARG A 111 6.92 -12.56 5.20
N SER A 112 7.82 -11.64 4.83
CA SER A 112 8.54 -10.77 5.78
C SER A 112 8.17 -9.29 5.66
N PHE A 113 7.11 -8.95 4.92
CA PHE A 113 6.73 -7.56 4.63
C PHE A 113 6.53 -6.70 5.87
N ASP A 114 5.83 -7.20 6.90
CA ASP A 114 5.53 -6.41 8.11
C ASP A 114 6.81 -6.04 8.85
N ARG A 115 7.74 -7.00 9.01
CA ARG A 115 9.05 -6.76 9.62
C ARG A 115 9.87 -5.78 8.79
N LEU A 116 9.98 -6.01 7.49
CA LEU A 116 10.69 -5.13 6.56
C LEU A 116 10.13 -3.71 6.61
N SER A 117 8.80 -3.57 6.55
CA SER A 117 8.12 -2.27 6.60
C SER A 117 8.42 -1.53 7.90
N GLY A 118 8.55 -2.22 9.02
CA GLY A 118 8.99 -1.67 10.30
C GLY A 118 10.42 -1.14 10.25
N ILE A 119 11.35 -1.88 9.64
CA ILE A 119 12.76 -1.51 9.50
C ILE A 119 12.92 -0.24 8.66
N VAL A 120 12.39 -0.24 7.43
CA VAL A 120 12.67 0.83 6.46
C VAL A 120 11.89 2.13 6.73
N ARG A 121 10.90 2.12 7.61
CA ARG A 121 10.12 3.32 7.98
C ARG A 121 10.67 4.06 9.18
N ARG A 122 11.66 3.55 9.86
CA ARG A 122 12.32 4.24 10.98
C ARG A 122 13.01 5.51 10.48
N SER A 123 12.96 6.55 11.30
CA SER A 123 13.69 7.80 11.05
C SER A 123 15.20 7.66 11.29
N VAL A 124 15.58 6.72 12.18
CA VAL A 124 16.96 6.36 12.46
C VAL A 124 17.12 4.88 12.12
N PRO A 125 17.97 4.53 11.13
CA PRO A 125 18.19 3.14 10.74
C PRO A 125 18.96 2.39 11.83
N VAL A 126 18.76 1.07 11.89
CA VAL A 126 19.52 0.15 12.75
C VAL A 126 20.36 -0.74 11.85
N ASP A 127 21.67 -0.62 11.92
CA ASP A 127 22.61 -1.30 11.03
C ASP A 127 22.41 -2.82 10.99
N ALA A 128 22.24 -3.45 12.14
CA ALA A 128 22.03 -4.90 12.23
C ALA A 128 20.78 -5.36 11.46
N GLU A 129 19.72 -4.57 11.45
CA GLU A 129 18.51 -4.87 10.68
C GLU A 129 18.70 -4.65 9.17
N TRP A 130 19.50 -3.64 8.78
CA TRP A 130 19.79 -3.35 7.38
C TRP A 130 20.73 -4.36 6.74
N HIS A 131 21.59 -5.03 7.51
CA HIS A 131 22.43 -6.15 7.02
C HIS A 131 21.61 -7.38 6.59
N GLU A 132 20.37 -7.50 7.04
CA GLU A 132 19.48 -8.58 6.62
C GLU A 132 18.76 -8.29 5.30
N LEU A 133 18.74 -7.02 4.83
CA LEU A 133 18.02 -6.61 3.65
C LEU A 133 18.80 -6.85 2.37
N SER A 134 18.08 -7.12 1.29
CA SER A 134 18.59 -6.98 -0.08
C SER A 134 17.90 -5.84 -0.78
N TYR A 135 18.62 -5.11 -1.63
CA TYR A 135 18.05 -4.17 -2.60
C TYR A 135 18.01 -4.85 -3.96
N MET A 136 16.82 -5.31 -4.34
CA MET A 136 16.54 -6.12 -5.52
C MET A 136 16.21 -5.22 -6.69
N ILE A 137 17.15 -4.99 -7.60
CA ILE A 137 16.99 -4.06 -8.73
C ILE A 137 16.27 -4.76 -9.88
N PHE A 138 15.25 -4.13 -10.43
CA PHE A 138 14.47 -4.66 -11.54
C PHE A 138 14.42 -3.74 -12.77
N ASP A 139 14.78 -2.45 -12.69
CA ASP A 139 14.87 -1.56 -13.85
C ASP A 139 15.82 -0.38 -13.60
N LEU A 140 16.20 0.29 -14.70
CA LEU A 140 17.00 1.52 -14.73
C LEU A 140 16.12 2.67 -15.22
N PRO A 141 15.59 3.53 -14.32
CA PRO A 141 14.73 4.64 -14.67
C PRO A 141 15.39 5.62 -15.64
N GLY A 142 14.67 5.96 -16.73
CA GLY A 142 15.21 6.82 -17.79
C GLY A 142 16.26 6.14 -18.68
N GLY A 143 16.60 4.87 -18.43
CA GLY A 143 17.57 4.12 -19.22
C GLY A 143 17.10 3.95 -20.68
N ARG A 144 18.02 4.13 -21.62
CA ARG A 144 17.75 3.94 -23.06
C ARG A 144 17.59 2.47 -23.41
N GLY A 145 16.93 2.20 -24.54
CA GLY A 145 16.75 0.88 -25.11
C GLY A 145 15.61 0.09 -24.49
N SER A 146 15.45 -1.13 -24.98
CA SER A 146 14.42 -2.07 -24.56
C SER A 146 14.59 -2.53 -23.12
N PHE A 147 13.51 -3.06 -22.51
CA PHE A 147 13.60 -3.63 -21.17
C PHE A 147 14.60 -4.79 -21.09
N GLY A 148 14.67 -5.63 -22.14
CA GLY A 148 15.66 -6.72 -22.19
C GLY A 148 17.09 -6.22 -22.08
N GLU A 149 17.43 -5.13 -22.79
CA GLU A 149 18.76 -4.49 -22.70
C GLU A 149 18.99 -3.84 -21.33
N ARG A 150 17.97 -3.19 -20.77
CA ARG A 150 18.07 -2.60 -19.42
C ARG A 150 18.24 -3.67 -18.35
N ALA A 151 17.52 -4.78 -18.43
CA ALA A 151 17.67 -5.92 -17.50
C ALA A 151 19.08 -6.52 -17.55
N ALA A 152 19.66 -6.68 -18.75
CA ALA A 152 21.04 -7.12 -18.89
C ALA A 152 22.02 -6.11 -18.27
N ARG A 153 21.80 -4.81 -18.46
CA ARG A 153 22.63 -3.77 -17.81
C ARG A 153 22.47 -3.76 -16.29
N VAL A 154 21.29 -4.05 -15.74
CA VAL A 154 21.10 -4.22 -14.30
C VAL A 154 22.00 -5.32 -13.76
N VAL A 155 22.07 -6.48 -14.43
CA VAL A 155 22.95 -7.59 -14.03
C VAL A 155 24.42 -7.13 -14.02
N SER A 156 24.89 -6.58 -15.15
CA SER A 156 26.30 -6.11 -15.26
C SER A 156 26.64 -5.03 -14.23
N LEU A 157 25.70 -4.13 -13.93
CA LEU A 157 25.91 -3.07 -12.93
C LEU A 157 26.01 -3.65 -11.53
N VAL A 158 25.11 -4.56 -11.16
CA VAL A 158 25.11 -5.22 -9.85
C VAL A 158 26.41 -5.99 -9.66
N ASP A 159 26.83 -6.75 -10.69
CA ASP A 159 28.09 -7.49 -10.67
C ASP A 159 29.31 -6.56 -10.52
N SER A 160 29.27 -5.38 -11.11
CA SER A 160 30.38 -4.41 -11.01
C SER A 160 30.48 -3.71 -9.65
N VAL A 161 29.34 -3.55 -8.95
CA VAL A 161 29.30 -2.97 -7.59
C VAL A 161 29.80 -3.97 -6.55
N ASP A 162 29.54 -5.26 -6.77
CA ASP A 162 30.03 -6.40 -5.98
C ASP A 162 29.80 -6.26 -4.47
N VAL A 163 28.57 -5.93 -4.09
CA VAL A 163 28.16 -5.94 -2.67
C VAL A 163 27.02 -6.96 -2.45
N PRO A 164 27.03 -7.73 -1.36
CA PRO A 164 26.16 -8.90 -1.21
C PRO A 164 24.66 -8.58 -1.10
N TRP A 165 24.32 -7.38 -0.71
CA TRP A 165 22.94 -6.93 -0.52
C TRP A 165 22.34 -6.27 -1.77
N LEU A 166 23.13 -5.86 -2.77
CA LEU A 166 22.64 -5.35 -4.05
C LEU A 166 22.50 -6.51 -5.02
N LYS A 167 21.31 -6.75 -5.52
CA LYS A 167 21.01 -7.91 -6.38
C LYS A 167 20.12 -7.52 -7.57
N ALA A 168 20.36 -8.15 -8.72
CA ALA A 168 19.45 -8.06 -9.84
C ALA A 168 18.27 -9.02 -9.63
N VAL A 169 17.04 -8.56 -9.92
CA VAL A 169 15.88 -9.45 -9.95
C VAL A 169 16.01 -10.38 -11.14
N PRO A 170 16.03 -11.72 -10.94
CA PRO A 170 16.11 -12.68 -12.03
C PRO A 170 14.95 -12.52 -13.01
N GLN A 171 15.24 -12.60 -14.31
CA GLN A 171 14.27 -12.52 -15.38
C GLN A 171 14.26 -13.84 -16.14
N SER A 172 13.09 -14.42 -16.36
CA SER A 172 12.88 -15.64 -17.14
C SER A 172 12.00 -15.38 -18.37
N ARG A 173 11.82 -16.39 -19.21
CA ARG A 173 10.83 -16.40 -20.29
C ARG A 173 9.96 -17.63 -20.15
N VAL A 174 8.70 -17.48 -20.42
CA VAL A 174 7.75 -18.61 -20.50
C VAL A 174 7.25 -18.77 -21.92
N PRO A 175 7.11 -19.99 -22.43
CA PRO A 175 6.73 -20.24 -23.81
C PRO A 175 5.25 -19.96 -24.09
N ASP A 176 4.38 -20.15 -23.09
CA ASP A 176 2.94 -20.10 -23.26
C ASP A 176 2.20 -19.78 -21.95
N ARG A 177 0.88 -19.73 -22.02
CA ARG A 177 0.00 -19.41 -20.87
C ARG A 177 -0.04 -20.51 -19.83
N GLU A 178 0.06 -21.76 -20.24
CA GLU A 178 0.05 -22.91 -19.32
C GLU A 178 1.31 -22.89 -18.46
N SER A 179 2.48 -22.72 -19.08
CA SER A 179 3.77 -22.56 -18.38
C SER A 179 3.75 -21.36 -17.43
N LEU A 180 3.17 -20.23 -17.86
CA LEU A 180 3.01 -19.06 -16.97
C LEU A 180 2.13 -19.38 -15.75
N GLN A 181 1.06 -20.13 -15.95
CA GLN A 181 0.17 -20.52 -14.86
C GLN A 181 0.84 -21.51 -13.91
N LEU A 182 1.60 -22.46 -14.40
CA LEU A 182 2.38 -23.41 -13.60
C LEU A 182 3.45 -22.68 -12.77
N GLU A 183 4.20 -21.77 -13.38
CA GLU A 183 5.19 -20.95 -12.67
C GLU A 183 4.54 -20.10 -11.57
N LEU A 184 3.38 -19.49 -11.85
CA LEU A 184 2.62 -18.73 -10.87
C LEU A 184 2.21 -19.59 -9.67
N LEU A 185 1.65 -20.78 -9.92
CA LEU A 185 1.19 -21.70 -8.87
C LEU A 185 2.38 -22.20 -8.03
N GLN A 186 3.47 -22.54 -8.67
CA GLN A 186 4.69 -22.98 -8.01
C GLN A 186 5.20 -21.89 -7.04
N ILE A 187 5.46 -20.68 -7.56
CA ILE A 187 6.08 -19.60 -6.77
C ILE A 187 5.18 -19.12 -5.64
N VAL A 188 3.85 -19.12 -5.87
CA VAL A 188 2.88 -18.78 -4.81
C VAL A 188 2.81 -19.89 -3.76
N GLY A 189 2.89 -21.17 -4.17
CA GLY A 189 3.00 -22.30 -3.26
C GLY A 189 4.23 -22.21 -2.35
N GLU A 190 5.32 -21.67 -2.85
CA GLU A 190 6.54 -21.37 -2.11
C GLU A 190 6.46 -20.09 -1.26
N GLY A 191 5.35 -19.35 -1.33
CA GLY A 191 5.04 -18.18 -0.51
C GLY A 191 5.36 -16.82 -1.14
N ALA A 192 5.60 -16.76 -2.45
CA ALA A 192 5.74 -15.51 -3.18
C ALA A 192 4.37 -14.82 -3.39
N GLU A 193 4.39 -13.52 -3.66
CA GLU A 193 3.17 -12.72 -3.92
C GLU A 193 2.57 -12.99 -5.31
N GLY A 194 3.39 -13.41 -6.27
CA GLY A 194 3.02 -13.64 -7.66
C GLY A 194 4.14 -13.31 -8.63
N LEU A 195 3.78 -12.93 -9.85
CA LEU A 195 4.72 -12.62 -10.93
C LEU A 195 4.57 -11.19 -11.44
N VAL A 196 5.65 -10.66 -11.99
CA VAL A 196 5.68 -9.44 -12.80
C VAL A 196 6.09 -9.83 -14.21
N LEU A 197 5.37 -9.31 -15.20
CA LEU A 197 5.65 -9.50 -16.62
C LEU A 197 5.96 -8.14 -17.24
N HIS A 198 7.14 -8.01 -17.84
CA HIS A 198 7.58 -6.79 -18.50
C HIS A 198 7.92 -7.11 -19.95
N ARG A 199 7.32 -6.40 -20.91
CA ARG A 199 7.62 -6.59 -22.32
C ARG A 199 9.09 -6.36 -22.59
N ALA A 200 9.76 -7.37 -23.14
CA ALA A 200 11.20 -7.33 -23.36
C ALA A 200 11.63 -6.22 -24.34
N ASP A 201 10.78 -5.88 -25.30
CA ASP A 201 11.00 -4.85 -26.33
C ASP A 201 10.58 -3.43 -25.89
N ALA A 202 10.05 -3.26 -24.68
CA ALA A 202 9.50 -1.97 -24.26
C ALA A 202 10.57 -0.97 -23.83
N ASP A 203 10.45 0.25 -24.34
CA ASP A 203 11.18 1.40 -23.81
C ASP A 203 10.72 1.75 -22.39
N TRP A 204 11.58 2.39 -21.65
CA TRP A 204 11.20 2.93 -20.35
C TRP A 204 10.27 4.15 -20.52
N LYS A 205 9.09 4.07 -19.89
CA LYS A 205 8.11 5.17 -19.87
C LYS A 205 7.43 5.23 -18.51
N PRO A 206 7.41 6.37 -17.81
CA PRO A 206 6.76 6.47 -16.51
C PRO A 206 5.24 6.29 -16.63
N GLY A 207 4.63 5.91 -15.51
CA GLY A 207 3.18 5.72 -15.43
C GLY A 207 2.74 4.30 -15.78
N ARG A 208 1.43 4.13 -16.01
CA ARG A 208 0.82 2.84 -16.31
C ARG A 208 0.75 2.61 -17.81
N SER A 209 1.33 1.51 -18.26
CA SER A 209 1.28 1.07 -19.65
C SER A 209 0.93 -0.41 -19.74
N ASP A 210 0.78 -0.92 -20.94
CA ASP A 210 0.59 -2.34 -21.19
C ASP A 210 1.91 -3.12 -21.19
N ALA A 211 3.03 -2.41 -21.11
CA ALA A 211 4.36 -3.01 -21.09
C ALA A 211 4.69 -3.69 -19.75
N LEU A 212 4.14 -3.22 -18.65
CA LEU A 212 4.42 -3.76 -17.31
C LEU A 212 3.13 -4.26 -16.66
N ARG A 213 3.12 -5.53 -16.29
CA ARG A 213 1.95 -6.19 -15.71
C ARG A 213 2.32 -6.99 -14.48
N LYS A 214 1.35 -7.15 -13.57
CA LYS A 214 1.44 -8.01 -12.39
C LYS A 214 0.38 -9.10 -12.45
N LEU A 215 0.78 -10.31 -12.13
CA LEU A 215 -0.05 -11.49 -12.05
C LEU A 215 0.02 -12.06 -10.62
N LYS A 216 -1.14 -12.20 -9.98
CA LYS A 216 -1.26 -12.75 -8.63
C LYS A 216 -2.37 -13.76 -8.61
N VAL A 217 -2.24 -14.78 -7.79
CA VAL A 217 -3.38 -15.59 -7.38
C VAL A 217 -4.23 -14.72 -6.45
N ILE A 218 -5.49 -14.55 -6.81
CA ILE A 218 -6.47 -13.91 -5.94
C ILE A 218 -7.25 -15.04 -5.28
N PRO A 219 -6.98 -15.37 -4.02
CA PRO A 219 -7.68 -16.44 -3.34
C PRO A 219 -9.16 -16.11 -3.25
N ASP A 220 -9.99 -17.12 -3.45
CA ASP A 220 -11.42 -17.10 -3.19
C ASP A 220 -11.80 -18.23 -2.23
N GLU A 221 -12.84 -18.01 -1.46
CA GLU A 221 -13.36 -18.95 -0.48
C GLU A 221 -14.85 -18.79 -0.38
N ASP A 222 -15.50 -19.81 0.20
CA ASP A 222 -16.91 -19.81 0.49
C ASP A 222 -17.18 -19.53 1.97
N ALA A 223 -18.21 -18.75 2.23
CA ALA A 223 -18.70 -18.52 3.59
C ALA A 223 -20.24 -18.42 3.62
N ARG A 224 -20.81 -18.74 4.76
CA ARG A 224 -22.25 -18.77 4.96
C ARG A 224 -22.78 -17.39 5.34
N VAL A 225 -23.87 -16.96 4.71
CA VAL A 225 -24.59 -15.73 5.08
C VAL A 225 -25.32 -15.95 6.40
N VAL A 226 -24.94 -15.22 7.46
CA VAL A 226 -25.54 -15.38 8.79
C VAL A 226 -26.34 -14.16 9.25
N ALA A 227 -26.09 -12.97 8.68
CA ALA A 227 -26.86 -11.76 8.97
C ALA A 227 -26.68 -10.72 7.84
N TYR A 228 -27.46 -9.64 7.93
CA TYR A 228 -27.36 -8.48 7.06
C TYR A 228 -27.02 -7.24 7.86
N GLN A 229 -26.22 -6.36 7.27
CA GLN A 229 -26.01 -5.01 7.77
C GLN A 229 -26.76 -4.03 6.88
N PRO A 230 -27.56 -3.11 7.45
CA PRO A 230 -28.26 -2.10 6.67
C PRO A 230 -27.30 -1.14 5.98
N GLY A 231 -27.67 -0.71 4.78
CA GLY A 231 -26.92 0.29 4.02
C GLY A 231 -27.03 1.68 4.62
N LYS A 232 -26.01 2.51 4.36
CA LYS A 232 -25.98 3.93 4.72
C LYS A 232 -25.77 4.79 3.47
N GLY A 233 -26.13 6.08 3.54
CA GLY A 233 -25.96 7.01 2.43
C GLY A 233 -26.72 6.54 1.19
N ARG A 234 -26.05 6.40 0.04
CA ARG A 234 -26.66 5.96 -1.22
C ARG A 234 -27.32 4.56 -1.17
N HIS A 235 -27.00 3.77 -0.16
CA HIS A 235 -27.55 2.41 0.05
C HIS A 235 -28.58 2.36 1.19
N ALA A 236 -29.05 3.51 1.70
CA ALA A 236 -30.10 3.54 2.72
C ALA A 236 -31.36 2.79 2.21
N GLY A 237 -31.97 2.00 3.08
CA GLY A 237 -33.10 1.12 2.73
C GLY A 237 -32.76 -0.16 1.96
N ARG A 238 -31.49 -0.43 1.70
CA ARG A 238 -30.99 -1.65 1.02
C ARG A 238 -29.90 -2.33 1.86
N LEU A 239 -29.43 -3.49 1.38
CA LEU A 239 -28.29 -4.16 1.99
C LEU A 239 -27.03 -3.29 1.92
N GLY A 240 -26.37 -3.04 3.06
CA GLY A 240 -25.04 -2.47 3.17
C GLY A 240 -23.95 -3.51 2.99
N ALA A 241 -24.03 -4.60 3.79
CA ALA A 241 -23.10 -5.72 3.72
C ALA A 241 -23.77 -7.01 4.17
N LEU A 242 -23.31 -8.14 3.64
CA LEU A 242 -23.56 -9.48 4.18
C LEU A 242 -22.66 -9.69 5.39
N VAL A 243 -23.16 -10.27 6.47
CA VAL A 243 -22.32 -10.82 7.52
C VAL A 243 -22.09 -12.30 7.17
N LEU A 244 -20.84 -12.63 6.91
CA LEU A 244 -20.42 -13.98 6.52
C LEU A 244 -19.75 -14.68 7.68
N GLU A 245 -20.02 -15.98 7.82
CA GLU A 245 -19.37 -16.88 8.75
C GLU A 245 -18.51 -17.88 7.99
N MET A 246 -17.20 -17.84 8.27
CA MET A 246 -16.22 -18.75 7.69
C MET A 246 -16.29 -20.14 8.33
N PRO A 247 -15.69 -21.19 7.73
CA PRO A 247 -15.69 -22.54 8.28
C PRO A 247 -15.10 -22.64 9.71
N ASN A 248 -14.18 -21.73 10.07
CA ASN A 248 -13.62 -21.66 11.42
C ASN A 248 -14.49 -20.90 12.44
N GLY A 249 -15.72 -20.50 12.07
CA GLY A 249 -16.67 -19.79 12.92
C GLY A 249 -16.43 -18.27 13.02
N GLN A 250 -15.35 -17.75 12.47
CA GLN A 250 -15.11 -16.29 12.46
C GLN A 250 -16.07 -15.60 11.49
N ARG A 251 -16.44 -14.36 11.83
CA ARG A 251 -17.39 -13.56 11.05
C ARG A 251 -16.78 -12.27 10.56
N PHE A 252 -17.17 -11.86 9.36
CA PHE A 252 -16.78 -10.56 8.79
C PHE A 252 -17.91 -9.99 7.92
N ALA A 253 -17.84 -8.68 7.65
CA ALA A 253 -18.79 -7.99 6.79
C ALA A 253 -18.29 -7.88 5.35
N LEU A 254 -19.12 -8.31 4.38
CA LEU A 254 -18.84 -8.27 2.96
C LEU A 254 -19.79 -7.28 2.25
N GLY A 255 -19.33 -6.05 2.03
CA GLY A 255 -20.11 -5.01 1.33
C GLY A 255 -19.62 -4.70 -0.07
N THR A 256 -18.39 -5.08 -0.42
CA THR A 256 -17.77 -4.82 -1.73
C THR A 256 -18.17 -5.92 -2.73
N GLY A 257 -18.30 -5.55 -4.02
CA GLY A 257 -18.61 -6.48 -5.10
C GLY A 257 -20.10 -6.76 -5.31
N LEU A 258 -20.97 -6.32 -4.42
CA LEU A 258 -22.43 -6.47 -4.57
C LEU A 258 -22.98 -5.43 -5.56
N THR A 259 -23.76 -5.88 -6.50
CA THR A 259 -24.55 -5.03 -7.42
C THR A 259 -25.75 -4.41 -6.72
N ASP A 260 -26.36 -3.39 -7.32
CA ASP A 260 -27.59 -2.78 -6.76
C ASP A 260 -28.76 -3.76 -6.72
N ALA A 261 -28.86 -4.67 -7.68
CA ALA A 261 -29.87 -5.74 -7.67
C ALA A 261 -29.65 -6.71 -6.48
N GLN A 262 -28.40 -7.12 -6.23
CA GLN A 262 -28.07 -7.96 -5.09
C GLN A 262 -28.25 -7.25 -3.73
N ARG A 263 -28.17 -5.93 -3.71
CA ARG A 263 -28.51 -5.16 -2.51
C ARG A 263 -30.01 -5.01 -2.28
N ALA A 264 -30.78 -4.99 -3.34
CA ALA A 264 -32.26 -4.98 -3.26
C ALA A 264 -32.80 -6.37 -2.91
N THR A 265 -32.22 -7.43 -3.47
CA THR A 265 -32.59 -8.82 -3.24
C THR A 265 -31.35 -9.61 -2.85
N PRO A 266 -30.96 -9.57 -1.56
CA PRO A 266 -29.72 -10.21 -1.11
C PRO A 266 -29.83 -11.74 -1.09
N PRO A 267 -28.68 -12.44 -1.20
CA PRO A 267 -28.62 -13.87 -0.92
C PRO A 267 -29.26 -14.19 0.42
N ARG A 268 -30.10 -15.23 0.46
CA ARG A 268 -30.83 -15.63 1.68
C ARG A 268 -29.89 -15.99 2.83
N LEU A 269 -30.35 -15.84 4.06
CA LEU A 269 -29.66 -16.37 5.23
C LEU A 269 -29.46 -17.89 5.08
N GLY A 270 -28.27 -18.34 5.46
CA GLY A 270 -27.84 -19.73 5.28
C GLY A 270 -27.23 -20.06 3.93
N ALA A 271 -27.40 -19.22 2.92
CA ALA A 271 -26.75 -19.42 1.61
C ALA A 271 -25.23 -19.31 1.72
N PHE A 272 -24.52 -20.11 0.93
CA PHE A 272 -23.08 -19.95 0.74
C PHE A 272 -22.81 -18.95 -0.38
N VAL A 273 -21.83 -18.10 -0.17
CA VAL A 273 -21.34 -17.15 -1.17
C VAL A 273 -19.83 -17.30 -1.32
N THR A 274 -19.38 -17.27 -2.56
CA THR A 274 -17.96 -17.20 -2.87
C THR A 274 -17.52 -15.74 -2.83
N TYR A 275 -16.47 -15.46 -2.09
CA TYR A 275 -15.81 -14.17 -2.04
C TYR A 275 -14.33 -14.30 -2.32
N ARG A 276 -13.75 -13.33 -2.97
CA ARG A 276 -12.30 -13.20 -3.16
C ARG A 276 -11.74 -12.20 -2.17
N TYR A 277 -10.46 -12.36 -1.79
CA TYR A 277 -9.77 -11.43 -0.91
C TYR A 277 -8.32 -11.25 -1.34
N ARG A 278 -7.61 -10.30 -0.77
CA ARG A 278 -6.21 -10.04 -1.16
C ARG A 278 -5.21 -10.67 -0.20
N GLU A 279 -5.51 -10.63 1.07
CA GLU A 279 -4.65 -11.10 2.16
C GLU A 279 -5.50 -11.39 3.40
N ARG A 280 -4.89 -12.00 4.41
CA ARG A 280 -5.52 -12.19 5.72
C ARG A 280 -4.90 -11.26 6.75
N THR A 281 -5.70 -10.88 7.76
CA THR A 281 -5.19 -10.26 8.97
C THR A 281 -4.38 -11.28 9.78
N PRO A 282 -3.54 -10.83 10.75
CA PRO A 282 -2.89 -11.75 11.68
C PRO A 282 -3.88 -12.67 12.43
N THR A 283 -5.13 -12.25 12.59
CA THR A 283 -6.21 -13.04 13.19
C THR A 283 -6.94 -13.95 12.20
N GLY A 284 -6.52 -14.00 10.93
CA GLY A 284 -7.09 -14.87 9.90
C GLY A 284 -8.30 -14.31 9.13
N LEU A 285 -8.75 -13.08 9.41
CA LEU A 285 -9.87 -12.47 8.68
C LEU A 285 -9.45 -11.99 7.28
N PRO A 286 -10.31 -12.13 6.24
CA PRO A 286 -9.98 -11.68 4.89
C PRO A 286 -9.96 -10.15 4.80
N ARG A 287 -8.89 -9.59 4.21
CA ARG A 287 -8.76 -8.16 3.92
C ARG A 287 -9.13 -7.88 2.48
N PHE A 288 -9.79 -6.74 2.26
CA PHE A 288 -10.27 -6.30 0.94
C PHE A 288 -11.17 -7.35 0.26
N ALA A 289 -11.99 -8.03 1.07
CA ALA A 289 -12.93 -9.04 0.57
C ALA A 289 -13.96 -8.42 -0.39
N SER A 290 -14.31 -9.17 -1.44
CA SER A 290 -15.26 -8.75 -2.47
C SER A 290 -16.11 -9.96 -2.90
N PHE A 291 -17.43 -9.77 -2.95
CA PHE A 291 -18.38 -10.75 -3.42
C PHE A 291 -18.09 -11.19 -4.86
N LEU A 292 -18.19 -12.47 -5.16
CA LEU A 292 -18.09 -13.02 -6.50
C LEU A 292 -19.42 -13.57 -6.99
N ARG A 293 -20.00 -14.51 -6.26
CA ARG A 293 -21.24 -15.19 -6.64
C ARG A 293 -21.92 -15.85 -5.43
N VAL A 294 -23.18 -16.17 -5.58
CA VAL A 294 -23.86 -17.15 -4.72
C VAL A 294 -23.41 -18.53 -5.18
N ARG A 295 -23.06 -19.41 -4.25
CA ARG A 295 -22.80 -20.82 -4.56
C ARG A 295 -24.14 -21.52 -4.69
N GLU A 296 -24.36 -22.16 -5.83
CA GLU A 296 -25.50 -23.04 -6.00
C GLU A 296 -25.31 -24.26 -5.08
N ALA A 297 -26.37 -24.65 -4.38
CA ALA A 297 -26.36 -25.91 -3.62
C ALA A 297 -26.36 -27.06 -4.64
N GLU A 298 -25.34 -27.90 -4.54
CA GLU A 298 -25.31 -29.18 -5.24
C GLU A 298 -26.35 -30.12 -4.59
#